data_a98c83bb249b872a82de00b41942e062
#
_entry.id   a98c83bb249b872a82de00b41942e062
#
_cell.length_a   1.000
_cell.length_b   1.000
_cell.length_c   1.000
_cell.angle_alpha   90.00
_cell.angle_beta   90.00
_cell.angle_gamma   90.00
#
_symmetry.space_group_name_H-M   'P 1'
#
loop_
_entity.id
_entity.type
_entity.pdbx_description
1 polymer ?
#
loop_
_entity_poly.entity_id
_entity_poly.type
_entity_poly.pdbx_seq_one_letter_code
_entity_poly.pdbx_strand_id
1 'polypeptide(L)'
;MKLTPENLSTVDFGKSELIPAIVQDYATGVILMQGFMNLEALQVTFEKKLVTFYSRSKSRLWTKGESSNNVLSLVEAHTDCDKDSILILATPAGPTCHLGTESCFEGAKPELAFLGTLEKVISERKNADPNSSYTASLFAKDLSRSCQKVGEEGVEVALAAMKQDKEELLNESADLIYHLLVLLQRSELSLPQVVETLAKRHR
;
A
#
# COMPACT_ATOMS: atom_id res chain seq x y z
N MET A 1 1.80 -13.46 -14.69
CA MET A 1 2.66 -12.71 -15.66
C MET A 1 2.36 -11.23 -15.55
N LYS A 2 3.38 -10.35 -15.53
CA LYS A 2 3.17 -8.89 -15.53
C LYS A 2 2.58 -8.43 -16.87
N LEU A 3 1.52 -7.62 -16.79
CA LEU A 3 0.87 -7.01 -17.94
C LEU A 3 1.47 -5.64 -18.26
N THR A 4 1.59 -5.36 -19.56
CA THR A 4 2.02 -4.08 -20.14
C THR A 4 1.07 -3.73 -21.29
N PRO A 5 1.02 -2.47 -21.77
CA PRO A 5 0.17 -2.11 -22.90
C PRO A 5 0.35 -3.02 -24.14
N GLU A 6 1.57 -3.55 -24.34
CA GLU A 6 1.94 -4.35 -25.51
C GLU A 6 1.45 -5.81 -25.42
N ASN A 7 1.17 -6.32 -24.21
CA ASN A 7 0.84 -7.73 -24.01
C ASN A 7 -0.57 -8.00 -23.48
N LEU A 8 -1.46 -7.02 -23.45
CA LEU A 8 -2.84 -7.17 -22.92
C LEU A 8 -3.64 -8.26 -23.65
N SER A 9 -3.34 -8.48 -24.94
CA SER A 9 -3.97 -9.54 -25.73
C SER A 9 -3.60 -10.97 -25.29
N THR A 10 -2.66 -11.11 -24.37
CA THR A 10 -2.30 -12.43 -23.82
C THR A 10 -3.28 -12.92 -22.76
N VAL A 11 -4.12 -12.02 -22.22
CA VAL A 11 -5.20 -12.38 -21.28
C VAL A 11 -6.30 -13.13 -22.04
N ASP A 12 -6.76 -14.26 -21.51
CA ASP A 12 -7.66 -15.17 -22.20
C ASP A 12 -9.13 -14.78 -22.03
N PHE A 13 -9.54 -13.73 -22.72
CA PHE A 13 -10.96 -13.37 -22.82
C PHE A 13 -11.80 -14.34 -23.64
N GLY A 14 -11.19 -15.39 -24.26
CA GLY A 14 -11.91 -16.43 -24.95
C GLY A 14 -12.64 -17.40 -24.02
N LYS A 15 -12.15 -17.58 -22.79
CA LYS A 15 -12.83 -18.38 -21.75
C LYS A 15 -14.06 -17.65 -21.19
N SER A 16 -14.01 -16.32 -21.07
CA SER A 16 -15.11 -15.48 -20.62
C SER A 16 -14.91 -14.06 -21.12
N GLU A 17 -15.98 -13.43 -21.61
CA GLU A 17 -15.95 -12.02 -22.03
C GLU A 17 -15.60 -11.07 -20.86
N LEU A 18 -15.89 -11.47 -19.63
CA LEU A 18 -15.63 -10.72 -18.42
C LEU A 18 -14.78 -11.55 -17.47
N ILE A 19 -13.58 -11.06 -17.18
CA ILE A 19 -12.60 -11.70 -16.30
C ILE A 19 -12.63 -11.01 -14.94
N PRO A 20 -12.54 -11.76 -13.81
CA PRO A 20 -12.40 -11.18 -12.48
C PRO A 20 -11.09 -10.40 -12.37
N ALA A 21 -11.17 -9.21 -11.81
CA ALA A 21 -10.02 -8.37 -11.47
C ALA A 21 -10.03 -8.04 -9.98
N ILE A 22 -9.02 -8.54 -9.27
CA ILE A 22 -8.79 -8.30 -7.86
C ILE A 22 -7.91 -7.07 -7.75
N VAL A 23 -8.28 -6.11 -6.91
CA VAL A 23 -7.45 -4.92 -6.65
C VAL A 23 -6.88 -4.98 -5.26
N GLN A 24 -5.58 -4.85 -5.16
CA GLN A 24 -4.80 -4.88 -3.94
C GLN A 24 -4.07 -3.53 -3.75
N ASP A 25 -4.06 -3.01 -2.54
CA ASP A 25 -3.26 -1.84 -2.20
C ASP A 25 -1.77 -2.19 -2.29
N TYR A 26 -1.06 -1.45 -3.12
CA TYR A 26 0.37 -1.65 -3.35
C TYR A 26 1.23 -1.46 -2.09
N ALA A 27 0.85 -0.52 -1.21
CA ALA A 27 1.63 -0.18 -0.02
C ALA A 27 1.38 -1.15 1.15
N THR A 28 0.14 -1.60 1.33
CA THR A 28 -0.28 -2.37 2.51
C THR A 28 -0.51 -3.85 2.22
N GLY A 29 -0.68 -4.24 0.95
CA GLY A 29 -1.09 -5.59 0.57
C GLY A 29 -2.54 -5.94 0.89
N VAL A 30 -3.35 -4.98 1.34
CA VAL A 30 -4.78 -5.18 1.61
C VAL A 30 -5.55 -5.37 0.30
N ILE A 31 -6.40 -6.38 0.22
CA ILE A 31 -7.33 -6.53 -0.91
C ILE A 31 -8.41 -5.46 -0.77
N LEU A 32 -8.50 -4.57 -1.75
CA LEU A 32 -9.42 -3.42 -1.72
C LEU A 32 -10.81 -3.77 -2.23
N MET A 33 -10.88 -4.42 -3.38
CA MET A 33 -12.13 -4.81 -4.01
C MET A 33 -11.90 -5.86 -5.11
N GLN A 34 -13.00 -6.40 -5.61
CA GLN A 34 -13.05 -7.21 -6.82
C GLN A 34 -14.07 -6.59 -7.80
N GLY A 35 -13.73 -6.60 -9.07
CA GLY A 35 -14.61 -6.21 -10.17
C GLY A 35 -14.43 -7.12 -11.36
N PHE A 36 -15.05 -6.76 -12.51
CA PHE A 36 -14.90 -7.48 -13.76
C PHE A 36 -14.35 -6.56 -14.84
N MET A 37 -13.50 -7.11 -15.70
CA MET A 37 -12.93 -6.41 -16.85
C MET A 37 -13.15 -7.20 -18.12
N ASN A 38 -13.45 -6.48 -19.21
CA ASN A 38 -13.22 -6.94 -20.56
C ASN A 38 -11.89 -6.34 -21.07
N LEU A 39 -11.48 -6.69 -22.28
CA LEU A 39 -10.26 -6.17 -22.89
C LEU A 39 -10.24 -4.64 -22.94
N GLU A 40 -11.36 -4.02 -23.29
CA GLU A 40 -11.50 -2.55 -23.36
C GLU A 40 -11.28 -1.89 -21.99
N ALA A 41 -11.88 -2.45 -20.92
CA ALA A 41 -11.69 -1.96 -19.54
C ALA A 41 -10.20 -2.02 -19.13
N LEU A 42 -9.52 -3.09 -19.49
CA LEU A 42 -8.11 -3.28 -19.21
C LEU A 42 -7.25 -2.27 -20.00
N GLN A 43 -7.53 -2.05 -21.29
CA GLN A 43 -6.85 -1.06 -22.12
C GLN A 43 -7.02 0.36 -21.56
N VAL A 44 -8.24 0.75 -21.21
CA VAL A 44 -8.54 2.06 -20.60
C VAL A 44 -7.85 2.22 -19.24
N THR A 45 -7.73 1.14 -18.46
CA THR A 45 -6.97 1.15 -17.19
C THR A 45 -5.50 1.52 -17.42
N PHE A 46 -4.86 0.95 -18.43
CA PHE A 46 -3.46 1.28 -18.76
C PHE A 46 -3.30 2.67 -19.37
N GLU A 47 -4.24 3.09 -20.19
CA GLU A 47 -4.24 4.43 -20.82
C GLU A 47 -4.39 5.54 -19.79
N LYS A 48 -5.43 5.44 -18.94
CA LYS A 48 -5.75 6.48 -17.94
C LYS A 48 -4.92 6.37 -16.67
N LYS A 49 -4.23 5.25 -16.45
CA LYS A 49 -3.59 4.90 -15.18
C LYS A 49 -4.57 4.86 -13.99
N LEU A 50 -5.84 4.65 -14.27
CA LEU A 50 -6.92 4.53 -13.29
C LEU A 50 -7.69 3.24 -13.51
N VAL A 51 -7.93 2.49 -12.42
CA VAL A 51 -8.60 1.20 -12.49
C VAL A 51 -10.02 1.37 -13.02
N THR A 52 -10.28 0.80 -14.18
CA THR A 52 -11.55 0.84 -14.90
C THR A 52 -12.08 -0.57 -15.08
N PHE A 53 -13.32 -0.78 -14.71
CA PHE A 53 -14.04 -2.05 -14.79
C PHE A 53 -15.11 -2.01 -15.88
N TYR A 54 -15.68 -3.18 -16.18
CA TYR A 54 -16.93 -3.29 -16.91
C TYR A 54 -18.08 -3.55 -15.93
N SER A 55 -19.05 -2.64 -15.87
CA SER A 55 -20.24 -2.77 -15.04
C SER A 55 -21.24 -3.72 -15.69
N ARG A 56 -21.46 -4.91 -15.10
CA ARG A 56 -22.44 -5.91 -15.60
C ARG A 56 -23.88 -5.38 -15.55
N SER A 57 -24.24 -4.62 -14.51
CA SER A 57 -25.60 -4.10 -14.34
C SER A 57 -25.93 -2.90 -15.25
N LYS A 58 -24.92 -2.11 -15.62
CA LYS A 58 -25.09 -0.92 -16.47
C LYS A 58 -24.59 -1.13 -17.90
N SER A 59 -23.98 -2.29 -18.19
CA SER A 59 -23.42 -2.65 -19.51
C SER A 59 -22.50 -1.56 -20.09
N ARG A 60 -21.62 -0.98 -19.25
CA ARG A 60 -20.68 0.05 -19.65
C ARG A 60 -19.37 -0.02 -18.89
N LEU A 61 -18.35 0.65 -19.41
CA LEU A 61 -17.13 0.92 -18.65
C LEU A 61 -17.42 1.81 -17.45
N TRP A 62 -16.71 1.56 -16.35
CA TRP A 62 -16.81 2.29 -15.11
C TRP A 62 -15.44 2.45 -14.47
N THR A 63 -14.93 3.68 -14.42
CA THR A 63 -13.69 3.99 -13.69
C THR A 63 -14.00 4.12 -12.20
N LYS A 64 -13.31 3.34 -11.37
CA LYS A 64 -13.50 3.41 -9.91
C LYS A 64 -13.21 4.83 -9.43
N GLY A 65 -14.18 5.39 -8.70
CA GLY A 65 -14.09 6.75 -8.20
C GLY A 65 -14.61 7.84 -9.15
N GLU A 66 -15.19 7.49 -10.32
CA GLU A 66 -15.71 8.48 -11.30
C GLU A 66 -16.72 9.49 -10.71
N SER A 67 -17.39 9.14 -9.61
CA SER A 67 -18.37 10.02 -8.93
C SER A 67 -17.89 10.50 -7.56
N SER A 68 -17.00 9.76 -6.88
CA SER A 68 -16.58 10.04 -5.51
C SER A 68 -15.20 10.66 -5.40
N ASN A 69 -14.44 10.73 -6.50
CA ASN A 69 -13.01 11.05 -6.57
C ASN A 69 -12.10 10.07 -5.81
N ASN A 70 -12.64 9.01 -5.20
CA ASN A 70 -11.86 7.95 -4.57
C ASN A 70 -11.39 6.96 -5.64
N VAL A 71 -10.48 7.43 -6.49
CA VAL A 71 -9.91 6.65 -7.60
C VAL A 71 -8.87 5.65 -7.09
N LEU A 72 -8.59 4.64 -7.93
CA LEU A 72 -7.52 3.66 -7.72
C LEU A 72 -6.48 3.88 -8.82
N SER A 73 -5.32 4.42 -8.47
CA SER A 73 -4.23 4.66 -9.43
C SER A 73 -3.48 3.36 -9.69
N LEU A 74 -3.37 2.97 -10.96
CA LEU A 74 -2.64 1.76 -11.38
C LEU A 74 -1.15 1.89 -11.08
N VAL A 75 -0.60 0.93 -10.35
CA VAL A 75 0.85 0.74 -10.18
C VAL A 75 1.32 -0.39 -11.09
N GLU A 76 0.73 -1.57 -10.96
CA GLU A 76 1.04 -2.76 -11.76
C GLU A 76 -0.22 -3.59 -11.98
N ALA A 77 -0.21 -4.41 -13.05
CA ALA A 77 -1.22 -5.43 -13.28
C ALA A 77 -0.55 -6.76 -13.68
N HIS A 78 -1.11 -7.86 -13.25
CA HIS A 78 -0.64 -9.20 -13.51
C HIS A 78 -1.82 -10.10 -13.90
N THR A 79 -1.59 -11.06 -14.80
CA THR A 79 -2.50 -12.17 -14.99
C THR A 79 -1.94 -13.42 -14.32
N ASP A 80 -2.82 -14.34 -13.92
CA ASP A 80 -2.50 -15.62 -13.33
C ASP A 80 -1.90 -16.64 -14.33
N CYS A 81 -1.76 -17.90 -13.93
CA CYS A 81 -1.05 -18.92 -14.72
C CYS A 81 -1.84 -19.34 -15.96
N ASP A 82 -3.17 -19.36 -15.93
CA ASP A 82 -4.07 -19.73 -17.02
C ASP A 82 -4.78 -18.54 -17.69
N LYS A 83 -4.38 -17.32 -17.29
CA LYS A 83 -4.67 -16.04 -17.95
C LYS A 83 -6.14 -15.62 -17.94
N ASP A 84 -6.91 -16.08 -16.98
CA ASP A 84 -8.33 -15.77 -16.85
C ASP A 84 -8.70 -15.01 -15.55
N SER A 85 -7.68 -14.53 -14.83
CA SER A 85 -7.82 -13.63 -13.68
C SER A 85 -6.77 -12.52 -13.70
N ILE A 86 -7.13 -11.35 -13.20
CA ILE A 86 -6.25 -10.17 -13.18
C ILE A 86 -6.05 -9.73 -11.73
N LEU A 87 -4.80 -9.58 -11.31
CA LEU A 87 -4.41 -8.89 -10.09
C LEU A 87 -3.91 -7.49 -10.44
N ILE A 88 -4.52 -6.48 -9.85
CA ILE A 88 -4.12 -5.08 -10.00
C ILE A 88 -3.54 -4.59 -8.68
N LEU A 89 -2.31 -4.13 -8.69
CA LEU A 89 -1.71 -3.39 -7.61
C LEU A 89 -1.98 -1.90 -7.84
N ALA A 90 -2.64 -1.25 -6.89
CA ALA A 90 -3.09 0.14 -7.04
C ALA A 90 -2.85 0.95 -5.78
N THR A 91 -2.77 2.27 -5.95
CA THR A 91 -2.74 3.23 -4.84
C THR A 91 -4.12 3.88 -4.72
N PRO A 92 -4.86 3.71 -3.60
CA PRO A 92 -6.16 4.34 -3.40
C PRO A 92 -6.00 5.82 -3.01
N ALA A 93 -6.80 6.70 -3.64
CA ALA A 93 -6.88 8.13 -3.28
C ALA A 93 -7.75 8.37 -2.02
N GLY A 94 -8.50 7.38 -1.57
CA GLY A 94 -9.39 7.45 -0.42
C GLY A 94 -10.12 6.12 -0.20
N PRO A 95 -11.17 6.10 0.61
CA PRO A 95 -11.95 4.89 0.87
C PRO A 95 -12.42 4.20 -0.41
N THR A 96 -12.12 2.91 -0.53
CA THR A 96 -12.49 2.16 -1.74
C THR A 96 -13.96 1.76 -1.75
N CYS A 97 -14.50 1.34 -0.59
CA CYS A 97 -15.87 0.91 -0.50
C CYS A 97 -16.86 2.09 -0.55
N HIS A 98 -18.02 1.88 -1.15
CA HIS A 98 -19.12 2.87 -1.17
C HIS A 98 -19.70 3.15 0.22
N LEU A 99 -19.45 2.28 1.20
CA LEU A 99 -19.80 2.47 2.61
C LEU A 99 -18.79 3.35 3.36
N GLY A 100 -17.75 3.86 2.70
CA GLY A 100 -16.73 4.70 3.31
C GLY A 100 -15.60 3.94 3.99
N THR A 101 -15.54 2.60 3.88
CA THR A 101 -14.46 1.78 4.40
C THR A 101 -13.29 1.67 3.40
N GLU A 102 -12.10 1.42 3.91
CA GLU A 102 -10.87 1.26 3.10
C GLU A 102 -11.01 0.16 2.05
N SER A 103 -11.65 -0.94 2.40
CA SER A 103 -11.83 -2.14 1.58
C SER A 103 -13.30 -2.57 1.54
N CYS A 104 -13.70 -3.21 0.44
CA CYS A 104 -14.99 -3.93 0.35
C CYS A 104 -14.99 -5.23 1.20
N PHE A 105 -13.83 -5.68 1.66
CA PHE A 105 -13.63 -6.85 2.52
C PHE A 105 -13.27 -6.39 3.93
N GLU A 106 -14.18 -5.70 4.59
CA GLU A 106 -13.98 -5.10 5.92
C GLU A 106 -13.40 -6.12 6.91
N GLY A 107 -12.35 -5.71 7.63
CA GLY A 107 -11.66 -6.55 8.63
C GLY A 107 -10.62 -7.53 8.06
N ALA A 108 -10.59 -7.77 6.74
CA ALA A 108 -9.63 -8.68 6.12
C ALA A 108 -8.29 -7.96 5.84
N LYS A 109 -7.47 -7.79 6.88
CA LYS A 109 -6.14 -7.15 6.76
C LYS A 109 -5.06 -8.10 7.26
N PRO A 110 -3.96 -8.30 6.49
CA PRO A 110 -2.74 -8.88 7.04
C PRO A 110 -2.19 -8.01 8.17
N GLU A 111 -1.72 -8.58 9.26
CA GLU A 111 -1.16 -7.81 10.39
C GLU A 111 -0.03 -6.87 9.96
N LEU A 112 0.87 -7.35 9.09
CA LEU A 112 1.97 -6.55 8.54
C LEU A 112 1.53 -5.37 7.66
N ALA A 113 0.27 -5.36 7.18
CA ALA A 113 -0.30 -4.23 6.45
C ALA A 113 -0.30 -2.93 7.28
N PHE A 114 -0.28 -3.06 8.62
CA PHE A 114 -0.21 -1.90 9.52
C PHE A 114 1.06 -1.07 9.32
N LEU A 115 2.19 -1.68 8.95
CA LEU A 115 3.42 -0.93 8.71
C LEU A 115 3.29 0.05 7.54
N GLY A 116 2.65 -0.36 6.44
CA GLY A 116 2.36 0.54 5.32
C GLY A 116 1.35 1.63 5.70
N THR A 117 0.34 1.29 6.50
CA THR A 117 -0.61 2.27 7.05
C THR A 117 0.09 3.28 7.95
N LEU A 118 0.99 2.82 8.83
CA LEU A 118 1.76 3.67 9.73
C LEU A 118 2.68 4.62 8.97
N GLU A 119 3.38 4.13 7.95
CA GLU A 119 4.24 4.96 7.08
C GLU A 119 3.43 6.08 6.40
N LYS A 120 2.24 5.76 5.88
CA LYS A 120 1.34 6.76 5.29
C LYS A 120 0.93 7.82 6.31
N VAL A 121 0.49 7.42 7.51
CA VAL A 121 0.11 8.36 8.59
C VAL A 121 1.30 9.25 8.99
N ILE A 122 2.51 8.71 9.08
CA ILE A 122 3.73 9.48 9.37
C ILE A 122 3.96 10.53 8.27
N SER A 123 3.86 10.12 7.00
CA SER A 123 4.03 11.01 5.85
C SER A 123 3.00 12.16 5.83
N GLU A 124 1.73 11.86 6.09
CA GLU A 124 0.66 12.87 6.15
C GLU A 124 0.89 13.90 7.26
N ARG A 125 1.55 13.52 8.36
CA ARG A 125 1.85 14.40 9.49
C ARG A 125 3.10 15.26 9.31
N LYS A 126 3.85 15.08 8.22
CA LYS A 126 5.08 15.84 7.94
C LYS A 126 4.87 17.35 7.96
N ASN A 127 3.72 17.82 7.45
CA ASN A 127 3.38 19.25 7.36
C ASN A 127 2.24 19.66 8.33
N ALA A 128 1.90 18.81 9.29
CA ALA A 128 0.88 19.11 10.29
C ALA A 128 1.41 20.05 11.39
N ASP A 129 0.50 20.68 12.14
CA ASP A 129 0.88 21.51 13.29
C ASP A 129 1.65 20.66 14.32
N PRO A 130 2.88 21.09 14.71
CA PRO A 130 3.68 20.39 15.70
C PRO A 130 2.99 20.17 17.06
N ASN A 131 2.01 21.03 17.40
CA ASN A 131 1.22 20.90 18.62
C ASN A 131 0.08 19.88 18.48
N SER A 132 -0.25 19.45 17.28
CA SER A 132 -1.37 18.54 17.01
C SER A 132 -1.01 17.06 17.23
N SER A 133 0.27 16.69 17.12
CA SER A 133 0.71 15.31 17.30
C SER A 133 2.21 15.20 17.58
N TYR A 134 2.57 14.12 18.30
CA TYR A 134 3.97 13.77 18.56
C TYR A 134 4.78 13.63 17.25
N THR A 135 4.23 12.94 16.24
CA THR A 135 4.87 12.78 14.93
C THR A 135 5.20 14.14 14.30
N ALA A 136 4.21 15.06 14.24
CA ALA A 136 4.42 16.40 13.70
C ALA A 136 5.51 17.16 14.50
N SER A 137 5.54 17.01 15.83
CA SER A 137 6.58 17.61 16.68
C SER A 137 7.98 17.10 16.37
N LEU A 138 8.11 15.83 15.98
CA LEU A 138 9.40 15.25 15.55
C LEU A 138 9.88 15.88 14.24
N PHE A 139 8.98 16.11 13.28
CA PHE A 139 9.33 16.76 12.01
C PHE A 139 9.75 18.21 12.19
N ALA A 140 9.22 18.92 13.18
CA ALA A 140 9.58 20.32 13.49
C ALA A 140 10.96 20.46 14.15
N LYS A 141 11.49 19.41 14.77
CA LYS A 141 12.82 19.41 15.43
C LYS A 141 13.93 19.20 14.40
N ASP A 142 15.18 19.41 14.80
CA ASP A 142 16.36 19.09 13.99
C ASP A 142 16.42 17.59 13.64
N LEU A 143 17.04 17.26 12.49
CA LEU A 143 17.22 15.85 12.05
C LEU A 143 17.97 15.02 13.07
N SER A 144 18.94 15.63 13.77
CA SER A 144 19.73 14.97 14.83
C SER A 144 18.85 14.35 15.90
N ARG A 145 17.68 14.94 16.22
CA ARG A 145 16.75 14.35 17.19
C ARG A 145 16.15 13.04 16.72
N SER A 146 15.81 12.92 15.41
CA SER A 146 15.33 11.65 14.87
C SER A 146 16.44 10.59 14.83
N CYS A 147 17.67 10.99 14.49
CA CYS A 147 18.84 10.09 14.56
C CYS A 147 19.10 9.63 15.99
N GLN A 148 19.04 10.53 16.96
CA GLN A 148 19.20 10.23 18.39
C GLN A 148 18.16 9.20 18.84
N LYS A 149 16.87 9.40 18.50
CA LYS A 149 15.80 8.47 18.88
C LYS A 149 16.03 7.05 18.33
N VAL A 150 16.40 6.91 17.06
CA VAL A 150 16.73 5.57 16.51
C VAL A 150 17.89 4.92 17.27
N GLY A 151 18.90 5.70 17.70
CA GLY A 151 20.00 5.19 18.51
C GLY A 151 19.56 4.78 19.90
N GLU A 152 18.76 5.62 20.58
CA GLU A 152 18.19 5.34 21.91
C GLU A 152 17.39 4.03 21.89
N GLU A 153 16.38 3.92 21.03
CA GLU A 153 15.50 2.75 20.94
C GLU A 153 16.28 1.48 20.55
N GLY A 154 17.28 1.60 19.67
CA GLY A 154 18.15 0.47 19.33
C GLY A 154 18.93 -0.08 20.52
N VAL A 155 19.40 0.78 21.44
CA VAL A 155 20.05 0.38 22.68
C VAL A 155 19.05 -0.25 23.66
N GLU A 156 17.85 0.33 23.79
CA GLU A 156 16.79 -0.14 24.68
C GLU A 156 16.29 -1.53 24.26
N VAL A 157 16.13 -1.80 22.96
CA VAL A 157 15.88 -3.15 22.42
C VAL A 157 16.94 -4.15 22.85
N ALA A 158 18.23 -3.79 22.75
CA ALA A 158 19.32 -4.68 23.15
C ALA A 158 19.33 -4.95 24.67
N LEU A 159 19.06 -3.94 25.49
CA LEU A 159 18.97 -4.06 26.95
C LEU A 159 17.78 -4.92 27.38
N ALA A 160 16.60 -4.73 26.79
CA ALA A 160 15.41 -5.53 27.05
C ALA A 160 15.66 -7.01 26.71
N ALA A 161 16.30 -7.28 25.56
CA ALA A 161 16.69 -8.63 25.17
C ALA A 161 17.66 -9.28 26.19
N MET A 162 18.65 -8.54 26.68
CA MET A 162 19.60 -9.02 27.71
C MET A 162 18.93 -9.31 29.05
N LYS A 163 17.91 -8.54 29.43
CA LYS A 163 17.06 -8.76 30.60
C LYS A 163 16.13 -9.96 30.46
N GLN A 164 15.92 -10.45 29.20
CA GLN A 164 14.91 -11.45 28.84
C GLN A 164 13.47 -11.00 29.15
N ASP A 165 13.23 -9.68 29.19
CA ASP A 165 11.92 -9.09 29.35
C ASP A 165 11.22 -8.98 27.98
N LYS A 166 10.29 -9.90 27.73
CA LYS A 166 9.61 -10.00 26.44
C LYS A 166 8.66 -8.82 26.19
N GLU A 167 8.04 -8.27 27.23
CA GLU A 167 7.13 -7.15 27.11
C GLU A 167 7.90 -5.88 26.79
N GLU A 168 8.95 -5.58 27.53
CA GLU A 168 9.86 -4.46 27.27
C GLU A 168 10.48 -4.60 25.86
N LEU A 169 10.94 -5.79 25.47
CA LEU A 169 11.50 -6.03 24.14
C LEU A 169 10.51 -5.75 23.01
N LEU A 170 9.24 -6.11 23.15
CA LEU A 170 8.21 -5.79 22.17
C LEU A 170 7.94 -4.30 22.07
N ASN A 171 7.86 -3.60 23.20
CA ASN A 171 7.62 -2.16 23.25
C ASN A 171 8.77 -1.38 22.60
N GLU A 172 10.01 -1.65 23.01
CA GLU A 172 11.18 -0.96 22.43
C GLU A 172 11.38 -1.28 20.95
N SER A 173 11.06 -2.51 20.51
CA SER A 173 11.09 -2.88 19.11
C SER A 173 10.05 -2.10 18.29
N ALA A 174 8.86 -1.87 18.85
CA ALA A 174 7.83 -1.06 18.19
C ALA A 174 8.26 0.41 18.08
N ASP A 175 8.86 0.96 19.13
CA ASP A 175 9.39 2.33 19.15
C ASP A 175 10.55 2.50 18.18
N LEU A 176 11.46 1.52 18.09
CA LEU A 176 12.53 1.52 17.11
C LEU A 176 11.99 1.54 15.67
N ILE A 177 11.02 0.68 15.35
CA ILE A 177 10.40 0.65 14.02
C ILE A 177 9.71 2.00 13.70
N TYR A 178 8.96 2.56 14.66
CA TYR A 178 8.30 3.84 14.51
C TYR A 178 9.31 4.97 14.23
N HIS A 179 10.34 5.09 15.04
CA HIS A 179 11.35 6.14 14.88
C HIS A 179 12.20 5.96 13.62
N LEU A 180 12.44 4.70 13.19
CA LEU A 180 13.08 4.42 11.91
C LEU A 180 12.22 4.89 10.73
N LEU A 181 10.92 4.64 10.75
CA LEU A 181 10.00 5.14 9.71
C LEU A 181 9.98 6.68 9.65
N VAL A 182 9.96 7.36 10.80
CA VAL A 182 10.07 8.83 10.85
C VAL A 182 11.39 9.30 10.24
N LEU A 183 12.52 8.68 10.58
CA LEU A 183 13.84 9.03 10.04
C LEU A 183 13.91 8.80 8.52
N LEU A 184 13.38 7.69 8.02
CA LEU A 184 13.30 7.41 6.58
C LEU A 184 12.51 8.52 5.86
N GLN A 185 11.32 8.87 6.35
CA GLN A 185 10.49 9.92 5.76
C GLN A 185 11.17 11.30 5.79
N ARG A 186 11.97 11.60 6.81
CA ARG A 186 12.78 12.84 6.88
C ARG A 186 13.93 12.84 5.88
N SER A 187 14.42 11.65 5.52
CA SER A 187 15.50 11.45 4.56
C SER A 187 15.00 11.21 3.12
N GLU A 188 13.70 11.47 2.87
CA GLU A 188 13.04 11.23 1.57
C GLU A 188 13.14 9.76 1.09
N LEU A 189 13.21 8.84 2.06
CA LEU A 189 13.22 7.40 1.84
C LEU A 189 11.93 6.76 2.36
N SER A 190 11.67 5.52 1.91
CA SER A 190 10.47 4.77 2.27
C SER A 190 10.79 3.34 2.74
N LEU A 191 9.86 2.74 3.50
CA LEU A 191 9.97 1.35 3.91
C LEU A 191 10.09 0.36 2.72
N PRO A 192 9.34 0.51 1.61
CA PRO A 192 9.52 -0.32 0.42
C PRO A 192 10.96 -0.34 -0.11
N GLN A 193 11.68 0.80 -0.08
CA GLN A 193 13.09 0.86 -0.52
C GLN A 193 14.02 0.07 0.42
N VAL A 194 13.72 0.07 1.73
CA VAL A 194 14.45 -0.76 2.70
C VAL A 194 14.19 -2.25 2.44
N VAL A 195 12.92 -2.62 2.22
CA VAL A 195 12.53 -4.00 1.89
C VAL A 195 13.19 -4.46 0.59
N GLU A 196 13.21 -3.63 -0.46
CA GLU A 196 13.90 -3.94 -1.72
C GLU A 196 15.41 -4.17 -1.50
N THR A 197 16.03 -3.34 -0.65
CA THR A 197 17.45 -3.48 -0.30
C THR A 197 17.73 -4.79 0.43
N LEU A 198 16.86 -5.18 1.36
CA LEU A 198 16.95 -6.47 2.05
C LEU A 198 16.77 -7.65 1.08
N ALA A 199 15.78 -7.57 0.18
CA ALA A 199 15.55 -8.60 -0.84
C ALA A 199 16.75 -8.79 -1.77
N LYS A 200 17.42 -7.70 -2.16
CA LYS A 200 18.66 -7.77 -2.98
C LYS A 200 19.82 -8.46 -2.25
N ARG A 201 19.90 -8.35 -0.92
CA ARG A 201 20.95 -9.00 -0.11
C ARG A 201 20.69 -10.49 0.14
N HIS A 202 19.47 -10.94 -0.07
CA HIS A 202 19.03 -12.32 0.21
C HIS A 202 19.14 -13.25 -1.02
N ARG A 203 19.73 -12.78 -2.10
CA ARG A 203 19.96 -13.57 -3.35
C ARG A 203 21.31 -14.23 -3.35
#